data_4954f883c1e85402f227388229fe37d2
#
_entry.id   4954f883c1e85402f227388229fe37d2
#
_cell.length_a   1.000
_cell.length_b   1.000
_cell.length_c   1.000
_cell.angle_alpha   90.00
_cell.angle_beta   90.00
_cell.angle_gamma   90.00
#
_symmetry.space_group_name_H-M   'P 1'
#
loop_
_entity.id
_entity.type
_entity.pdbx_description
1 polymer ?
#
loop_
_entity_poly.entity_id
_entity_poly.type
_entity_poly.pdbx_seq_one_letter_code
_entity_poly.pdbx_strand_id
1 'polypeptide(L)'
;KINEDELRRQTNWLIDKGVSGLYPNGSSGEFIRLSFEERKRIIAIMSSEVRGRVPILAGGAEANLDMILEACKTYADYGCSAVSVTGPYYYNVSQESIEELFREIAAKSPIGIVMYNIPQFSNEISVPVVKRLALDCPNIVGIKDSSRDMPRFINTLNEIKPQRPDFSI
;
A
#
# COMPACT_ATOMS: atom_id res chain seq x y z
N LYS A 1 20.34 -0.75 -11.69
CA LYS A 1 19.75 -1.42 -12.87
C LYS A 1 19.01 -2.67 -12.38
N ILE A 2 17.74 -2.83 -12.77
CA ILE A 2 16.91 -3.98 -12.41
C ILE A 2 17.41 -5.21 -13.19
N ASN A 3 17.56 -6.34 -12.47
CA ASN A 3 17.77 -7.63 -13.10
C ASN A 3 16.39 -8.25 -13.39
N GLU A 4 15.88 -8.02 -14.60
CA GLU A 4 14.51 -8.41 -14.95
C GLU A 4 14.31 -9.92 -14.98
N ASP A 5 15.31 -10.69 -15.45
CA ASP A 5 15.21 -12.15 -15.51
C ASP A 5 15.11 -12.75 -14.10
N GLU A 6 15.92 -12.25 -13.18
CA GLU A 6 15.86 -12.68 -11.78
C GLU A 6 14.56 -12.28 -11.10
N LEU A 7 14.04 -11.08 -11.40
CA LEU A 7 12.75 -10.64 -10.87
C LEU A 7 11.61 -11.57 -11.34
N ARG A 8 11.61 -11.97 -12.61
CA ARG A 8 10.64 -12.94 -13.15
C ARG A 8 10.78 -14.30 -12.48
N ARG A 9 12.02 -14.79 -12.36
CA ARG A 9 12.31 -16.06 -11.69
C ARG A 9 11.83 -16.05 -10.26
N GLN A 10 12.13 -15.00 -9.50
CA GLN A 10 11.70 -14.85 -8.11
C GLN A 10 10.18 -14.77 -7.98
N THR A 11 9.53 -14.04 -8.88
CA THR A 11 8.05 -13.93 -8.91
C THR A 11 7.41 -15.32 -9.03
N ASN A 12 7.83 -16.11 -10.00
CA ASN A 12 7.31 -17.47 -10.18
C ASN A 12 7.64 -18.37 -9.00
N TRP A 13 8.88 -18.34 -8.51
CA TRP A 13 9.29 -19.14 -7.36
C TRP A 13 8.42 -18.86 -6.12
N LEU A 14 8.10 -17.59 -5.84
CA LEU A 14 7.22 -17.24 -4.72
C LEU A 14 5.81 -17.83 -4.91
N ILE A 15 5.25 -17.70 -6.12
CA ILE A 15 3.92 -18.24 -6.44
C ILE A 15 3.91 -19.77 -6.29
N ASP A 16 4.94 -20.45 -6.79
CA ASP A 16 5.07 -21.89 -6.68
C ASP A 16 5.24 -22.36 -5.22
N LYS A 17 5.74 -21.48 -4.33
CA LYS A 17 5.79 -21.72 -2.88
C LYS A 17 4.47 -21.44 -2.16
N GLY A 18 3.43 -21.04 -2.87
CA GLY A 18 2.08 -20.90 -2.35
C GLY A 18 1.81 -19.59 -1.62
N VAL A 19 2.50 -18.49 -1.97
CA VAL A 19 2.14 -17.18 -1.41
C VAL A 19 0.73 -16.77 -1.85
N SER A 20 -0.03 -16.15 -0.94
CA SER A 20 -1.39 -15.67 -1.22
C SER A 20 -1.44 -14.37 -2.01
N GLY A 21 -0.31 -13.67 -2.15
CA GLY A 21 -0.18 -12.41 -2.88
C GLY A 21 1.24 -11.90 -2.87
N LEU A 22 1.51 -10.87 -3.67
CA LEU A 22 2.83 -10.25 -3.78
C LEU A 22 2.74 -8.77 -3.38
N TYR A 23 3.79 -8.29 -2.69
CA TYR A 23 3.90 -6.88 -2.29
C TYR A 23 5.24 -6.30 -2.75
N PRO A 24 5.37 -5.96 -4.05
CA PRO A 24 6.55 -5.26 -4.59
C PRO A 24 6.59 -3.79 -4.16
N ASN A 25 7.79 -3.21 -4.23
CA ASN A 25 8.05 -1.81 -3.86
C ASN A 25 7.66 -1.46 -2.41
N GLY A 26 7.63 -2.44 -1.51
CA GLY A 26 7.51 -2.19 -0.08
C GLY A 26 8.84 -1.76 0.55
N SER A 27 8.83 -1.53 1.88
CA SER A 27 10.04 -1.13 2.63
C SER A 27 11.15 -2.16 2.53
N SER A 28 10.84 -3.46 2.63
CA SER A 28 11.82 -4.54 2.43
C SER A 28 12.33 -4.64 0.98
N GLY A 29 11.55 -4.14 0.02
CA GLY A 29 11.95 -4.00 -1.38
C GLY A 29 12.79 -2.76 -1.66
N GLU A 30 13.19 -2.02 -0.61
CA GLU A 30 14.08 -0.84 -0.70
C GLU A 30 13.58 0.22 -1.70
N PHE A 31 12.26 0.42 -1.81
CA PHE A 31 11.64 1.28 -2.83
C PHE A 31 12.25 2.69 -2.90
N ILE A 32 12.67 3.24 -1.75
CA ILE A 32 13.26 4.58 -1.68
C ILE A 32 14.58 4.72 -2.45
N ARG A 33 15.25 3.62 -2.76
CA ARG A 33 16.51 3.57 -3.52
C ARG A 33 16.30 3.47 -5.03
N LEU A 34 15.04 3.31 -5.47
CA LEU A 34 14.65 3.15 -6.85
C LEU A 34 14.03 4.45 -7.37
N SER A 35 14.33 4.81 -8.61
CA SER A 35 13.60 5.89 -9.27
C SER A 35 12.12 5.51 -9.47
N PHE A 36 11.28 6.51 -9.69
CA PHE A 36 9.85 6.25 -9.92
C PHE A 36 9.63 5.37 -11.17
N GLU A 37 10.40 5.60 -12.22
CA GLU A 37 10.36 4.76 -13.44
C GLU A 37 10.79 3.31 -13.17
N GLU A 38 11.82 3.10 -12.35
CA GLU A 38 12.23 1.75 -11.96
C GLU A 38 11.14 1.05 -11.15
N ARG A 39 10.46 1.77 -10.26
CA ARG A 39 9.33 1.20 -9.50
C ARG A 39 8.17 0.82 -10.42
N LYS A 40 7.79 1.68 -11.36
CA LYS A 40 6.78 1.35 -12.38
C LYS A 40 7.20 0.14 -13.21
N ARG A 41 8.47 0.07 -13.60
CA ARG A 41 9.02 -1.06 -14.37
C ARG A 41 8.93 -2.38 -13.60
N ILE A 42 9.26 -2.38 -12.31
CA ILE A 42 9.14 -3.57 -11.44
C ILE A 42 7.69 -4.07 -11.42
N ILE A 43 6.73 -3.18 -11.19
CA ILE A 43 5.31 -3.56 -11.15
C ILE A 43 4.86 -4.12 -12.50
N ALA A 44 5.22 -3.48 -13.61
CA ALA A 44 4.88 -3.95 -14.96
C ALA A 44 5.41 -5.37 -15.23
N ILE A 45 6.68 -5.63 -14.88
CA ILE A 45 7.29 -6.96 -15.04
C ILE A 45 6.58 -7.98 -14.19
N MET A 46 6.37 -7.69 -12.90
CA MET A 46 5.72 -8.63 -11.98
C MET A 46 4.28 -8.91 -12.40
N SER A 47 3.51 -7.89 -12.77
CA SER A 47 2.13 -8.07 -13.23
C SER A 47 2.07 -8.93 -14.49
N SER A 48 2.94 -8.67 -15.47
CA SER A 48 3.02 -9.49 -16.70
C SER A 48 3.39 -10.94 -16.41
N GLU A 49 4.17 -11.19 -15.36
CA GLU A 49 4.58 -12.52 -14.94
C GLU A 49 3.52 -13.24 -14.11
N VAL A 50 2.88 -12.51 -13.19
CA VAL A 50 1.83 -13.04 -12.29
C VAL A 50 0.61 -13.51 -13.07
N ARG A 51 0.17 -12.78 -14.09
CA ARG A 51 -0.98 -13.12 -14.96
C ARG A 51 -2.25 -13.47 -14.18
N GLY A 52 -2.51 -12.74 -13.09
CA GLY A 52 -3.70 -12.94 -12.27
C GLY A 52 -3.67 -14.18 -11.34
N ARG A 53 -2.58 -14.93 -11.28
CA ARG A 53 -2.47 -16.11 -10.39
C ARG A 53 -2.60 -15.78 -8.91
N VAL A 54 -2.10 -14.62 -8.52
CA VAL A 54 -2.21 -14.09 -7.16
C VAL A 54 -2.41 -12.57 -7.22
N PRO A 55 -3.03 -11.94 -6.21
CA PRO A 55 -3.16 -10.49 -6.16
C PRO A 55 -1.80 -9.80 -5.97
N ILE A 56 -1.70 -8.57 -6.50
CA ILE A 56 -0.55 -7.68 -6.29
C ILE A 56 -1.02 -6.47 -5.48
N LEU A 57 -0.43 -6.28 -4.29
CA LEU A 57 -0.49 -5.06 -3.52
C LEU A 57 0.75 -4.23 -3.86
N ALA A 58 0.63 -3.22 -4.70
CA ALA A 58 1.78 -2.44 -5.13
C ALA A 58 2.14 -1.35 -4.12
N GLY A 59 3.42 -1.19 -3.79
CA GLY A 59 3.91 -0.06 -2.99
C GLY A 59 3.88 1.23 -3.80
N GLY A 60 3.07 2.20 -3.36
CA GLY A 60 2.89 3.52 -3.98
C GLY A 60 3.22 4.67 -3.02
N ALA A 61 4.13 4.44 -2.05
CA ALA A 61 4.55 5.47 -1.12
C ALA A 61 5.45 6.50 -1.81
N GLU A 62 4.98 7.74 -1.87
CA GLU A 62 5.68 8.91 -2.42
C GLU A 62 5.54 10.09 -1.47
N ALA A 63 6.45 11.06 -1.56
CA ALA A 63 6.36 12.29 -0.78
C ALA A 63 5.39 13.32 -1.38
N ASN A 64 5.02 13.15 -2.64
CA ASN A 64 4.21 14.07 -3.42
C ASN A 64 2.89 13.40 -3.82
N LEU A 65 1.77 14.08 -3.56
CA LEU A 65 0.43 13.57 -3.85
C LEU A 65 0.24 13.21 -5.34
N ASP A 66 0.72 14.06 -6.24
CA ASP A 66 0.56 13.82 -7.69
C ASP A 66 1.27 12.54 -8.11
N MET A 67 2.44 12.24 -7.53
CA MET A 67 3.16 11.00 -7.77
C MET A 67 2.45 9.78 -7.18
N ILE A 68 1.80 9.93 -6.01
CA ILE A 68 0.95 8.86 -5.44
C ILE A 68 -0.20 8.56 -6.40
N LEU A 69 -0.87 9.58 -6.91
CA LEU A 69 -2.00 9.43 -7.83
C LEU A 69 -1.57 8.86 -9.18
N GLU A 70 -0.41 9.25 -9.69
CA GLU A 70 0.18 8.65 -10.89
C GLU A 70 0.49 7.16 -10.67
N ALA A 71 1.06 6.80 -9.52
CA ALA A 71 1.29 5.40 -9.14
C ALA A 71 -0.03 4.63 -9.10
N CYS A 72 -1.06 5.16 -8.44
CA CYS A 72 -2.38 4.52 -8.36
C CYS A 72 -2.98 4.26 -9.74
N LYS A 73 -2.93 5.24 -10.63
CA LYS A 73 -3.41 5.08 -12.02
C LYS A 73 -2.60 4.04 -12.79
N THR A 74 -1.29 4.17 -12.77
CA THR A 74 -0.38 3.27 -13.50
C THR A 74 -0.51 1.83 -13.02
N TYR A 75 -0.61 1.62 -11.70
CA TYR A 75 -0.71 0.27 -11.13
C TYR A 75 -2.10 -0.34 -11.32
N ALA A 76 -3.15 0.49 -11.39
CA ALA A 76 -4.47 0.03 -11.83
C ALA A 76 -4.43 -0.48 -13.28
N ASP A 77 -3.79 0.29 -14.18
CA ASP A 77 -3.62 -0.08 -15.60
C ASP A 77 -2.79 -1.38 -15.75
N TYR A 78 -1.87 -1.65 -14.84
CA TYR A 78 -1.10 -2.91 -14.81
C TYR A 78 -1.87 -4.08 -14.14
N GLY A 79 -3.09 -3.86 -13.68
CA GLY A 79 -3.93 -4.92 -13.08
C GLY A 79 -3.57 -5.28 -11.64
N CYS A 80 -2.96 -4.38 -10.88
CA CYS A 80 -2.77 -4.57 -9.44
C CYS A 80 -4.12 -4.58 -8.72
N SER A 81 -4.19 -5.26 -7.57
CA SER A 81 -5.41 -5.38 -6.77
C SER A 81 -5.63 -4.17 -5.86
N ALA A 82 -4.55 -3.58 -5.36
CA ALA A 82 -4.57 -2.39 -4.52
C ALA A 82 -3.18 -1.71 -4.52
N VAL A 83 -3.15 -0.47 -4.02
CA VAL A 83 -1.91 0.28 -3.78
C VAL A 83 -1.76 0.55 -2.29
N SER A 84 -0.57 0.28 -1.76
CA SER A 84 -0.23 0.58 -0.37
C SER A 84 0.47 1.92 -0.27
N VAL A 85 -0.06 2.82 0.57
CA VAL A 85 0.48 4.17 0.78
C VAL A 85 0.81 4.36 2.25
N THR A 86 2.02 4.84 2.56
CA THR A 86 2.42 5.21 3.93
C THR A 86 1.82 6.56 4.32
N GLY A 87 1.76 6.84 5.62
CA GLY A 87 1.65 8.21 6.09
C GLY A 87 2.79 9.07 5.51
N PRO A 88 2.65 10.41 5.51
CA PRO A 88 3.73 11.30 5.14
C PRO A 88 5.01 10.98 5.91
N TYR A 89 6.15 11.12 5.26
CA TYR A 89 7.45 10.85 5.87
C TYR A 89 8.39 12.06 5.72
N TYR A 90 9.51 12.07 6.44
CA TYR A 90 10.49 13.11 6.54
C TYR A 90 10.07 14.27 7.47
N TYR A 91 8.91 14.89 7.27
CA TYR A 91 8.39 15.94 8.14
C TYR A 91 7.26 15.43 9.04
N ASN A 92 7.21 15.90 10.28
CA ASN A 92 6.09 15.65 11.16
C ASN A 92 4.90 16.51 10.71
N VAL A 93 3.74 15.86 10.60
CA VAL A 93 2.47 16.51 10.24
C VAL A 93 1.38 16.12 11.24
N SER A 94 0.31 16.90 11.27
CA SER A 94 -0.82 16.62 12.16
C SER A 94 -1.66 15.44 11.68
N GLN A 95 -2.46 14.86 12.57
CA GLN A 95 -3.38 13.76 12.21
C GLN A 95 -4.47 14.21 11.23
N GLU A 96 -4.88 15.47 11.32
CA GLU A 96 -5.82 16.09 10.39
C GLU A 96 -5.23 16.14 8.97
N SER A 97 -3.96 16.54 8.83
CA SER A 97 -3.28 16.55 7.54
C SER A 97 -3.10 15.15 6.95
N ILE A 98 -2.87 14.15 7.80
CA ILE A 98 -2.82 12.75 7.37
C ILE A 98 -4.18 12.29 6.86
N GLU A 99 -5.24 12.60 7.60
CA GLU A 99 -6.61 12.26 7.21
C GLU A 99 -7.01 12.92 5.90
N GLU A 100 -6.74 14.21 5.73
CA GLU A 100 -7.01 14.96 4.50
C GLU A 100 -6.29 14.34 3.30
N LEU A 101 -5.01 14.01 3.45
CA LEU A 101 -4.22 13.36 2.41
C LEU A 101 -4.86 12.04 1.96
N PHE A 102 -5.21 11.16 2.90
CA PHE A 102 -5.81 9.87 2.54
C PHE A 102 -7.22 10.02 1.96
N ARG A 103 -8.01 10.99 2.40
CA ARG A 103 -9.31 11.31 1.79
C ARG A 103 -9.15 11.76 0.34
N GLU A 104 -8.16 12.59 0.07
CA GLU A 104 -7.88 13.06 -1.30
C GLU A 104 -7.37 11.93 -2.20
N ILE A 105 -6.47 11.08 -1.70
CA ILE A 105 -6.01 9.89 -2.42
C ILE A 105 -7.20 8.96 -2.73
N ALA A 106 -8.02 8.66 -1.73
CA ALA A 106 -9.18 7.77 -1.89
C ALA A 106 -10.18 8.31 -2.91
N ALA A 107 -10.44 9.61 -2.90
CA ALA A 107 -11.38 10.25 -3.83
C ALA A 107 -10.91 10.23 -5.30
N LYS A 108 -9.60 10.25 -5.54
CA LYS A 108 -9.02 10.36 -6.89
C LYS A 108 -8.42 9.06 -7.42
N SER A 109 -8.17 8.08 -6.56
CA SER A 109 -7.56 6.81 -6.96
C SER A 109 -8.55 5.90 -7.67
N PRO A 110 -8.20 5.36 -8.85
CA PRO A 110 -9.03 4.38 -9.56
C PRO A 110 -8.92 2.95 -8.98
N ILE A 111 -8.09 2.75 -7.95
CA ILE A 111 -7.78 1.46 -7.36
C ILE A 111 -7.88 1.53 -5.83
N GLY A 112 -8.19 0.43 -5.17
CA GLY A 112 -8.27 0.34 -3.71
C GLY A 112 -6.96 0.74 -3.02
N ILE A 113 -7.07 1.46 -1.89
CA ILE A 113 -5.93 1.93 -1.10
C ILE A 113 -5.82 1.12 0.17
N VAL A 114 -4.62 0.64 0.45
CA VAL A 114 -4.22 0.07 1.74
C VAL A 114 -3.33 1.09 2.45
N MET A 115 -3.80 1.61 3.56
CA MET A 115 -2.96 2.44 4.43
C MET A 115 -1.79 1.63 4.97
N TYR A 116 -0.59 2.21 5.01
CA TYR A 116 0.56 1.54 5.58
C TYR A 116 1.09 2.31 6.79
N ASN A 117 0.78 1.82 7.99
CA ASN A 117 1.27 2.37 9.23
C ASN A 117 2.64 1.76 9.59
N ILE A 118 3.68 2.57 9.48
CA ILE A 118 5.07 2.19 9.80
C ILE A 118 5.77 3.35 10.52
N PRO A 119 5.44 3.58 11.80
CA PRO A 119 5.89 4.76 12.54
C PRO A 119 7.41 4.88 12.72
N GLN A 120 8.15 3.82 12.42
CA GLN A 120 9.62 3.87 12.39
C GLN A 120 10.18 4.71 11.23
N PHE A 121 9.40 4.93 10.16
CA PHE A 121 9.84 5.58 8.93
C PHE A 121 8.89 6.65 8.40
N SER A 122 7.68 6.74 8.95
CA SER A 122 6.66 7.70 8.54
C SER A 122 5.85 8.19 9.74
N ASN A 123 5.05 9.24 9.56
CA ASN A 123 4.11 9.64 10.59
C ASN A 123 3.12 8.50 10.88
N GLU A 124 2.87 8.27 12.15
CA GLU A 124 1.87 7.31 12.61
C GLU A 124 0.47 7.74 12.16
N ILE A 125 -0.31 6.81 11.64
CA ILE A 125 -1.73 7.01 11.34
C ILE A 125 -2.51 6.54 12.57
N SER A 126 -3.03 7.44 13.38
CA SER A 126 -3.70 7.09 14.64
C SER A 126 -4.96 6.24 14.44
N VAL A 127 -5.30 5.40 15.41
CA VAL A 127 -6.49 4.52 15.32
C VAL A 127 -7.78 5.30 15.03
N PRO A 128 -8.05 6.48 15.64
CA PRO A 128 -9.21 7.28 15.29
C PRO A 128 -9.24 7.72 13.82
N VAL A 129 -8.09 8.09 13.24
CA VAL A 129 -7.99 8.45 11.82
C VAL A 129 -8.24 7.22 10.95
N VAL A 130 -7.60 6.09 11.27
CA VAL A 130 -7.83 4.83 10.54
C VAL A 130 -9.31 4.46 10.53
N LYS A 131 -9.99 4.57 11.68
CA LYS A 131 -11.43 4.28 11.80
C LYS A 131 -12.27 5.17 10.89
N ARG A 132 -12.09 6.51 10.98
CA ARG A 132 -12.85 7.44 10.12
C ARG A 132 -12.63 7.18 8.65
N LEU A 133 -11.38 7.02 8.24
CA LEU A 133 -11.03 6.71 6.85
C LEU A 133 -11.63 5.38 6.37
N ALA A 134 -11.56 4.34 7.21
CA ALA A 134 -12.13 3.04 6.88
C ALA A 134 -13.65 3.08 6.73
N LEU A 135 -14.36 3.89 7.52
CA LEU A 135 -15.82 3.97 7.49
C LEU A 135 -16.34 4.94 6.43
N ASP A 136 -15.65 6.06 6.22
CA ASP A 136 -16.12 7.13 5.34
C ASP A 136 -15.63 6.98 3.88
N CYS A 137 -14.53 6.26 3.66
CA CYS A 137 -13.90 6.13 2.35
C CYS A 137 -13.95 4.68 1.86
N PRO A 138 -14.96 4.27 1.06
CA PRO A 138 -15.09 2.90 0.57
C PRO A 138 -13.86 2.39 -0.18
N ASN A 139 -13.13 3.30 -0.84
CA ASN A 139 -11.91 2.97 -1.59
C ASN A 139 -10.67 2.74 -0.72
N ILE A 140 -10.74 3.03 0.58
CA ILE A 140 -9.72 2.58 1.54
C ILE A 140 -10.13 1.18 2.00
N VAL A 141 -9.43 0.16 1.50
CA VAL A 141 -9.82 -1.24 1.62
C VAL A 141 -9.10 -1.99 2.74
N GLY A 142 -8.10 -1.37 3.35
CA GLY A 142 -7.35 -2.01 4.43
C GLY A 142 -6.26 -1.16 5.04
N ILE A 143 -5.61 -1.72 6.04
CA ILE A 143 -4.39 -1.20 6.65
C ILE A 143 -3.37 -2.32 6.84
N LYS A 144 -2.12 -2.05 6.50
CA LYS A 144 -0.96 -2.83 6.94
C LYS A 144 -0.33 -2.12 8.12
N ASP A 145 -0.26 -2.77 9.26
CA ASP A 145 0.37 -2.21 10.47
C ASP A 145 1.71 -2.89 10.76
N SER A 146 2.77 -2.10 10.79
CA SER A 146 4.13 -2.51 11.16
C SER A 146 4.64 -1.77 12.41
N SER A 147 3.74 -1.22 13.22
CA SER A 147 4.08 -0.51 14.46
C SER A 147 4.70 -1.42 15.53
N ARG A 148 4.44 -2.73 15.47
CA ARG A 148 4.75 -3.72 16.52
C ARG A 148 3.95 -3.51 17.81
N ASP A 149 2.88 -2.74 17.75
CA ASP A 149 1.98 -2.44 18.87
C ASP A 149 0.75 -3.35 18.80
N MET A 150 0.78 -4.46 19.52
CA MET A 150 -0.33 -5.43 19.55
C MET A 150 -1.60 -4.86 20.20
N PRO A 151 -1.55 -4.10 21.31
CA PRO A 151 -2.72 -3.39 21.83
C PRO A 151 -3.39 -2.49 20.78
N ARG A 152 -2.61 -1.71 20.05
CA ARG A 152 -3.08 -0.89 18.94
C ARG A 152 -3.76 -1.72 17.85
N PHE A 153 -3.14 -2.82 17.45
CA PHE A 153 -3.68 -3.72 16.43
C PHE A 153 -5.05 -4.28 16.83
N ILE A 154 -5.17 -4.77 18.08
CA ILE A 154 -6.44 -5.29 18.64
C ILE A 154 -7.49 -4.18 18.71
N ASN A 155 -7.11 -2.99 19.13
CA ASN A 155 -8.02 -1.84 19.15
C ASN A 155 -8.53 -1.50 17.74
N THR A 156 -7.65 -1.47 16.74
CA THR A 156 -8.03 -1.24 15.34
C THR A 156 -9.03 -2.29 14.83
N LEU A 157 -8.80 -3.57 15.14
CA LEU A 157 -9.72 -4.66 14.82
C LEU A 157 -11.11 -4.43 15.44
N ASN A 158 -11.16 -4.15 16.74
CA ASN A 158 -12.42 -3.99 17.49
C ASN A 158 -13.21 -2.76 17.02
N GLU A 159 -12.53 -1.69 16.64
CA GLU A 159 -13.16 -0.45 16.21
C GLU A 159 -13.72 -0.52 14.78
N ILE A 160 -13.15 -1.33 13.92
CA ILE A 160 -13.47 -1.33 12.47
C ILE A 160 -14.27 -2.56 12.06
N LYS A 161 -13.84 -3.76 12.41
CA LYS A 161 -14.43 -5.01 11.93
C LYS A 161 -15.93 -5.17 12.17
N PRO A 162 -16.52 -4.72 13.29
CA PRO A 162 -17.96 -4.81 13.51
C PRO A 162 -18.80 -4.00 12.51
N GLN A 163 -18.22 -2.90 11.98
CA GLN A 163 -18.91 -1.99 11.07
C GLN A 163 -18.49 -2.22 9.60
N ARG A 164 -17.27 -2.75 9.40
CA ARG A 164 -16.71 -3.01 8.08
C ARG A 164 -15.94 -4.34 8.07
N PRO A 165 -16.65 -5.47 8.01
CA PRO A 165 -16.05 -6.81 8.11
C PRO A 165 -15.11 -7.16 6.94
N ASP A 166 -15.29 -6.55 5.77
CA ASP A 166 -14.47 -6.68 4.56
C ASP A 166 -13.12 -5.94 4.65
N PHE A 167 -12.97 -4.97 5.56
CA PHE A 167 -11.75 -4.19 5.70
C PHE A 167 -10.57 -5.08 6.10
N SER A 168 -9.49 -5.09 5.31
CA SER A 168 -8.28 -5.89 5.58
C SER A 168 -7.39 -5.24 6.64
N ILE A 169 -6.94 -6.01 7.65
CA ILE A 169 -6.02 -5.54 8.69
C ILE A 169 -4.89 -6.54 8.83
#